data_97de38b89c869865353448f84f6554cb
#
_entry.id   97de38b89c869865353448f84f6554cb
#
_cell.length_a   1.000
_cell.length_b   1.000
_cell.length_c   1.000
_cell.angle_alpha   90.00
_cell.angle_beta   90.00
_cell.angle_gamma   90.00
#
_symmetry.space_group_name_H-M   'P 1'
#
loop_
_entity.id
_entity.type
_entity.pdbx_description
1 polymer ?
#
loop_
_entity_poly.entity_id
_entity_poly.type
_entity_poly.pdbx_seq_one_letter_code
_entity_poly.pdbx_strand_id
1 'polypeptide(L)'
;MQRLLSPGIRLLGRFGFARKFQVLFFLFILPLVGSLWMIGEDYRSKLAVISGEQSGVRQLLALDALDAQLTAQRNRAARWKAADILHDPTPAAKAAMAALDAANPVLSQTLAALGDELKAQNASADIMARFQALQATVQGMDSEALRTVGWWPDGYDRFTSALTALQSLREQIAMDTGLIFDPWLESYLLMQVSTQQVPDLIERIGRMASVGQSSVVSGQFSLQSRLQMRDLRSRIGDARDQLVKAAAALQTKPYPG
;
A
#
# COMPACT_ATOMS: atom_id res chain seq x y z
N MET A 1 51.02 -30.06 -17.17
CA MET A 1 51.02 -28.66 -16.74
C MET A 1 52.10 -27.79 -17.40
N GLN A 2 53.31 -28.28 -17.68
CA GLN A 2 54.38 -27.44 -18.29
C GLN A 2 54.10 -26.94 -19.71
N ARG A 3 53.28 -27.62 -20.52
CA ARG A 3 52.98 -27.20 -21.91
C ARG A 3 52.01 -26.00 -22.01
N LEU A 4 51.21 -25.73 -20.99
CA LEU A 4 50.29 -24.59 -20.95
C LEU A 4 50.97 -23.28 -20.55
N LEU A 5 52.08 -23.35 -19.80
CA LEU A 5 52.82 -22.18 -19.34
C LEU A 5 53.95 -21.75 -20.30
N SER A 6 54.33 -22.62 -21.29
CA SER A 6 55.45 -22.37 -22.20
C SER A 6 55.29 -21.09 -23.06
N PRO A 7 54.10 -20.69 -23.58
CA PRO A 7 54.01 -19.45 -24.34
C PRO A 7 54.19 -18.21 -23.46
N GLY A 8 53.68 -18.24 -22.22
CA GLY A 8 53.81 -17.14 -21.26
C GLY A 8 55.29 -16.92 -20.84
N ILE A 9 56.01 -18.03 -20.58
CA ILE A 9 57.45 -17.97 -20.21
C ILE A 9 58.28 -17.39 -21.36
N ARG A 10 58.01 -17.77 -22.61
CA ARG A 10 58.70 -17.20 -23.80
C ARG A 10 58.42 -15.73 -24.01
N LEU A 11 57.20 -15.29 -23.76
CA LEU A 11 56.80 -13.89 -23.88
C LEU A 11 57.46 -13.02 -22.80
N LEU A 12 57.45 -13.49 -21.54
CA LEU A 12 58.09 -12.84 -20.41
C LEU A 12 59.62 -12.80 -20.55
N GLY A 13 60.24 -13.81 -21.20
CA GLY A 13 61.68 -13.85 -21.42
C GLY A 13 62.20 -12.71 -22.30
N ARG A 14 61.39 -12.14 -23.17
CA ARG A 14 61.75 -11.01 -24.08
C ARG A 14 61.59 -9.62 -23.44
N PHE A 15 60.99 -9.50 -22.27
CA PHE A 15 60.80 -8.21 -21.59
C PHE A 15 61.93 -7.89 -20.65
N GLY A 16 62.41 -6.62 -20.67
CA GLY A 16 63.32 -6.12 -19.64
C GLY A 16 62.67 -6.11 -18.25
N PHE A 17 63.47 -6.04 -17.19
CA PHE A 17 63.08 -6.17 -15.79
C PHE A 17 61.86 -5.25 -15.43
N ALA A 18 61.89 -3.98 -15.84
CA ALA A 18 60.81 -3.01 -15.59
C ALA A 18 59.49 -3.43 -16.23
N ARG A 19 59.52 -3.94 -17.48
CA ARG A 19 58.31 -4.40 -18.17
C ARG A 19 57.73 -5.69 -17.54
N LYS A 20 58.56 -6.57 -17.04
CA LYS A 20 58.11 -7.76 -16.30
C LYS A 20 57.32 -7.35 -15.04
N PHE A 21 57.84 -6.36 -14.33
CA PHE A 21 57.19 -5.84 -13.12
C PHE A 21 55.86 -5.15 -13.44
N GLN A 22 55.78 -4.38 -14.54
CA GLN A 22 54.53 -3.77 -15.01
C GLN A 22 53.49 -4.82 -15.37
N VAL A 23 53.84 -5.87 -16.10
CA VAL A 23 52.89 -6.95 -16.45
C VAL A 23 52.39 -7.65 -15.18
N LEU A 24 53.28 -7.93 -14.24
CA LEU A 24 52.90 -8.54 -12.96
C LEU A 24 52.01 -7.62 -12.14
N PHE A 25 52.27 -6.32 -12.10
CA PHE A 25 51.46 -5.31 -11.45
C PHE A 25 50.08 -5.26 -12.05
N PHE A 26 49.92 -5.16 -13.37
CA PHE A 26 48.63 -5.18 -14.03
C PHE A 26 47.86 -6.49 -13.84
N LEU A 27 48.56 -7.61 -13.80
CA LEU A 27 47.98 -8.92 -13.54
C LEU A 27 47.27 -9.00 -12.17
N PHE A 28 47.81 -8.31 -11.15
CA PHE A 28 47.23 -8.25 -9.82
C PHE A 28 46.23 -7.10 -9.65
N ILE A 29 46.52 -5.93 -10.23
CA ILE A 29 45.66 -4.75 -10.09
C ILE A 29 44.36 -4.91 -10.86
N LEU A 30 44.35 -5.49 -12.05
CA LEU A 30 43.16 -5.63 -12.88
C LEU A 30 42.06 -6.45 -12.20
N PRO A 31 42.31 -7.64 -11.65
CA PRO A 31 41.31 -8.38 -10.88
C PRO A 31 40.88 -7.64 -9.61
N LEU A 32 41.81 -6.94 -8.92
CA LEU A 32 41.45 -6.16 -7.73
C LEU A 32 40.52 -5.02 -8.06
N VAL A 33 40.79 -4.23 -9.10
CA VAL A 33 39.93 -3.15 -9.57
C VAL A 33 38.57 -3.71 -10.02
N GLY A 34 38.58 -4.84 -10.75
CA GLY A 34 37.32 -5.52 -11.14
C GLY A 34 36.49 -5.97 -9.96
N SER A 35 37.11 -6.53 -8.92
CA SER A 35 36.43 -6.93 -7.69
C SER A 35 35.86 -5.74 -6.93
N LEU A 36 36.63 -4.65 -6.81
CA LEU A 36 36.17 -3.43 -6.15
C LEU A 36 35.00 -2.78 -6.91
N TRP A 37 35.04 -2.78 -8.24
CA TRP A 37 33.95 -2.32 -9.08
C TRP A 37 32.68 -3.15 -8.83
N MET A 38 32.79 -4.47 -8.85
CA MET A 38 31.66 -5.38 -8.63
C MET A 38 31.05 -5.20 -7.23
N ILE A 39 31.90 -5.06 -6.20
CA ILE A 39 31.43 -4.77 -4.83
C ILE A 39 30.72 -3.40 -4.79
N GLY A 40 31.29 -2.38 -5.43
CA GLY A 40 30.68 -1.04 -5.47
C GLY A 40 29.31 -1.02 -6.14
N GLU A 41 29.14 -1.80 -7.21
CA GLU A 41 27.86 -1.93 -7.92
C GLU A 41 26.83 -2.68 -7.07
N ASP A 42 27.22 -3.76 -6.38
CA ASP A 42 26.36 -4.48 -5.45
C ASP A 42 25.87 -3.59 -4.30
N TYR A 43 26.75 -2.77 -3.72
CA TYR A 43 26.37 -1.79 -2.69
C TYR A 43 25.41 -0.73 -3.22
N ARG A 44 25.63 -0.20 -4.41
CA ARG A 44 24.71 0.77 -5.03
C ARG A 44 23.34 0.18 -5.27
N SER A 45 23.29 -1.04 -5.78
CA SER A 45 22.05 -1.78 -5.99
C SER A 45 21.27 -1.97 -4.67
N LYS A 46 21.94 -2.40 -3.61
CA LYS A 46 21.33 -2.55 -2.28
C LYS A 46 20.81 -1.23 -1.70
N LEU A 47 21.56 -0.14 -1.85
CA LEU A 47 21.12 1.18 -1.40
C LEU A 47 19.90 1.67 -2.18
N ALA A 48 19.83 1.39 -3.48
CA ALA A 48 18.64 1.73 -4.30
C ALA A 48 17.39 0.98 -3.83
N VAL A 49 17.52 -0.32 -3.52
CA VAL A 49 16.41 -1.12 -2.95
C VAL A 49 15.95 -0.53 -1.62
N ILE A 50 16.84 -0.31 -0.67
CA ILE A 50 16.51 0.26 0.65
C ILE A 50 15.84 1.64 0.52
N SER A 51 16.32 2.50 -0.39
CA SER A 51 15.70 3.81 -0.62
C SER A 51 14.30 3.69 -1.22
N GLY A 52 14.07 2.72 -2.11
CA GLY A 52 12.77 2.38 -2.66
C GLY A 52 11.79 1.94 -1.58
N GLU A 53 12.19 1.01 -0.73
CA GLU A 53 11.39 0.51 0.39
C GLU A 53 11.02 1.62 1.37
N GLN A 54 11.97 2.49 1.75
CA GLN A 54 11.70 3.64 2.63
C GLN A 54 10.72 4.64 2.00
N SER A 55 10.83 4.86 0.69
CA SER A 55 9.87 5.68 -0.04
C SER A 55 8.49 5.04 -0.02
N GLY A 56 8.40 3.74 -0.30
CA GLY A 56 7.15 2.98 -0.26
C GLY A 56 6.45 3.04 1.09
N VAL A 57 7.17 2.84 2.19
CA VAL A 57 6.62 2.94 3.55
C VAL A 57 6.02 4.33 3.81
N ARG A 58 6.70 5.42 3.41
CA ARG A 58 6.15 6.79 3.57
C ARG A 58 4.87 6.99 2.78
N GLN A 59 4.84 6.52 1.53
CA GLN A 59 3.65 6.59 0.68
C GLN A 59 2.48 5.78 1.27
N LEU A 60 2.76 4.59 1.82
CA LEU A 60 1.74 3.74 2.46
C LEU A 60 1.17 4.39 3.73
N LEU A 61 2.00 5.03 4.56
CA LEU A 61 1.53 5.76 5.73
C LEU A 61 0.62 6.95 5.37
N ALA A 62 0.91 7.64 4.26
CA ALA A 62 0.03 8.69 3.76
C ALA A 62 -1.33 8.14 3.28
N LEU A 63 -1.34 6.93 2.69
CA LEU A 63 -2.58 6.24 2.31
C LEU A 63 -3.43 5.84 3.52
N ASP A 64 -2.83 5.43 4.62
CA ASP A 64 -3.57 5.02 5.83
C ASP A 64 -4.42 6.16 6.40
N ALA A 65 -3.93 7.39 6.35
CA ALA A 65 -4.68 8.57 6.76
C ALA A 65 -5.94 8.78 5.88
N LEU A 66 -5.79 8.59 4.57
CA LEU A 66 -6.91 8.71 3.62
C LEU A 66 -7.93 7.57 3.78
N ASP A 67 -7.47 6.33 4.00
CA ASP A 67 -8.31 5.17 4.27
C ASP A 67 -9.22 5.38 5.49
N ALA A 68 -8.62 5.81 6.61
CA ALA A 68 -9.36 6.13 7.82
C ALA A 68 -10.43 7.22 7.59
N GLN A 69 -10.09 8.25 6.81
CA GLN A 69 -11.04 9.32 6.50
C GLN A 69 -12.17 8.86 5.58
N LEU A 70 -11.90 8.11 4.53
CA LEU A 70 -12.92 7.56 3.63
C LEU A 70 -13.87 6.61 4.36
N THR A 71 -13.33 5.75 5.23
CA THR A 71 -14.14 4.85 6.06
C THR A 71 -15.03 5.64 7.04
N ALA A 72 -14.48 6.67 7.70
CA ALA A 72 -15.25 7.53 8.58
C ALA A 72 -16.34 8.32 7.82
N GLN A 73 -16.04 8.80 6.62
CA GLN A 73 -16.99 9.50 5.75
C GLN A 73 -18.14 8.58 5.33
N ARG A 74 -17.84 7.35 4.91
CA ARG A 74 -18.87 6.34 4.61
C ARG A 74 -19.80 6.11 5.80
N ASN A 75 -19.26 6.03 7.01
CA ASN A 75 -20.05 5.84 8.23
C ASN A 75 -20.93 7.06 8.55
N ARG A 76 -20.45 8.30 8.30
CA ARG A 76 -21.25 9.53 8.45
C ARG A 76 -22.35 9.57 7.42
N ALA A 77 -22.05 9.27 6.16
CA ALA A 77 -23.01 9.21 5.08
C ALA A 77 -24.10 8.15 5.34
N ALA A 78 -23.75 6.99 5.87
CA ALA A 78 -24.69 5.94 6.24
C ALA A 78 -25.70 6.41 7.30
N ARG A 79 -25.21 7.11 8.33
CA ARG A 79 -26.08 7.67 9.38
C ARG A 79 -26.99 8.77 8.86
N TRP A 80 -26.43 9.69 8.11
CA TRP A 80 -27.20 10.79 7.53
C TRP A 80 -28.29 10.27 6.59
N LYS A 81 -27.95 9.39 5.63
CA LYS A 81 -28.91 8.90 4.65
C LYS A 81 -30.02 8.05 5.26
N ALA A 82 -29.73 7.28 6.29
CA ALA A 82 -30.72 6.51 7.02
C ALA A 82 -31.77 7.42 7.69
N ALA A 83 -31.37 8.58 8.22
CA ALA A 83 -32.26 9.57 8.77
C ALA A 83 -33.03 10.35 7.68
N ASP A 84 -32.39 10.67 6.57
CA ASP A 84 -32.99 11.37 5.42
C ASP A 84 -34.13 10.53 4.79
N ILE A 85 -33.95 9.22 4.64
CA ILE A 85 -34.96 8.30 4.13
C ILE A 85 -36.21 8.27 5.01
N LEU A 86 -36.06 8.41 6.32
CA LEU A 86 -37.19 8.45 7.25
C LEU A 86 -37.96 9.79 7.24
N HIS A 87 -37.50 10.78 6.47
CA HIS A 87 -38.03 12.15 6.45
C HIS A 87 -38.07 12.74 7.86
N ASP A 88 -37.23 12.28 8.76
CA ASP A 88 -37.15 12.71 10.14
C ASP A 88 -36.10 13.80 10.30
N PRO A 89 -36.47 15.08 10.46
CA PRO A 89 -35.53 16.19 10.62
C PRO A 89 -34.94 16.24 12.02
N THR A 90 -34.64 15.10 12.61
CA THR A 90 -34.05 15.04 13.96
C THR A 90 -32.77 15.87 14.05
N PRO A 91 -32.46 16.40 15.22
CA PRO A 91 -31.15 17.04 15.47
C PRO A 91 -29.97 16.13 15.13
N ALA A 92 -30.13 14.81 15.32
CA ALA A 92 -29.13 13.81 14.97
C ALA A 92 -28.86 13.70 13.46
N ALA A 93 -29.91 13.76 12.61
CA ALA A 93 -29.81 13.77 11.16
C ALA A 93 -29.07 15.02 10.65
N LYS A 94 -29.46 16.18 11.17
CA LYS A 94 -28.80 17.46 10.85
C LYS A 94 -27.33 17.47 11.29
N ALA A 95 -27.02 16.94 12.47
CA ALA A 95 -25.66 16.80 12.96
C ALA A 95 -24.82 15.84 12.10
N ALA A 96 -25.41 14.73 11.64
CA ALA A 96 -24.72 13.78 10.75
C ALA A 96 -24.41 14.40 9.38
N MET A 97 -25.33 15.19 8.82
CA MET A 97 -25.10 15.94 7.57
C MET A 97 -24.00 16.99 7.75
N ALA A 98 -24.10 17.81 8.79
CA ALA A 98 -23.08 18.82 9.09
C ALA A 98 -21.69 18.19 9.29
N ALA A 99 -21.61 17.03 9.95
CA ALA A 99 -20.36 16.29 10.15
C ALA A 99 -19.81 15.69 8.84
N LEU A 100 -20.68 15.28 7.91
CA LEU A 100 -20.30 14.83 6.58
C LEU A 100 -19.68 16.00 5.79
N ASP A 101 -20.37 17.14 5.72
CA ASP A 101 -19.91 18.31 4.96
C ASP A 101 -18.65 18.94 5.57
N ALA A 102 -18.55 19.01 6.90
CA ALA A 102 -17.37 19.52 7.58
C ALA A 102 -16.11 18.64 7.36
N ALA A 103 -16.27 17.37 7.06
CA ALA A 103 -15.15 16.47 6.80
C ALA A 103 -14.67 16.49 5.34
N ASN A 104 -15.45 16.99 4.38
CA ASN A 104 -15.07 17.06 2.97
C ASN A 104 -13.81 17.91 2.70
N PRO A 105 -13.63 19.11 3.29
CA PRO A 105 -12.39 19.88 3.12
C PRO A 105 -11.17 19.12 3.64
N VAL A 106 -11.31 18.42 4.77
CA VAL A 106 -10.23 17.61 5.35
C VAL A 106 -9.87 16.45 4.44
N LEU A 107 -10.87 15.77 3.88
CA LEU A 107 -10.67 14.69 2.90
C LEU A 107 -9.93 15.22 1.66
N SER A 108 -10.37 16.36 1.11
CA SER A 108 -9.73 16.99 -0.04
C SER A 108 -8.29 17.41 0.25
N GLN A 109 -8.02 17.95 1.44
CA GLN A 109 -6.69 18.32 1.87
C GLN A 109 -5.78 17.09 2.03
N THR A 110 -6.28 16.01 2.62
CA THR A 110 -5.51 14.75 2.77
C THR A 110 -5.21 14.14 1.40
N LEU A 111 -6.15 14.19 0.47
CA LEU A 111 -5.96 13.72 -0.90
C LEU A 111 -4.90 14.55 -1.63
N ALA A 112 -4.91 15.89 -1.47
CA ALA A 112 -3.90 16.77 -2.03
C ALA A 112 -2.51 16.48 -1.44
N ALA A 113 -2.42 16.34 -0.11
CA ALA A 113 -1.17 16.01 0.58
C ALA A 113 -0.58 14.66 0.12
N LEU A 114 -1.43 13.65 -0.10
CA LEU A 114 -0.99 12.38 -0.69
C LEU A 114 -0.43 12.59 -2.10
N GLY A 115 -1.09 13.38 -2.94
CA GLY A 115 -0.60 13.70 -4.29
C GLY A 115 0.75 14.40 -4.28
N ASP A 116 0.98 15.30 -3.33
CA ASP A 116 2.24 16.00 -3.17
C ASP A 116 3.35 15.07 -2.65
N GLU A 117 3.03 14.16 -1.72
CA GLU A 117 3.96 13.12 -1.27
C GLU A 117 4.37 12.18 -2.40
N LEU A 118 3.41 11.70 -3.19
CA LEU A 118 3.69 10.83 -4.35
C LEU A 118 4.63 11.52 -5.36
N LYS A 119 4.42 12.81 -5.64
CA LYS A 119 5.32 13.60 -6.50
C LYS A 119 6.69 13.80 -5.87
N ALA A 120 6.76 14.12 -4.58
CA ALA A 120 8.01 14.31 -3.85
C ALA A 120 8.88 13.05 -3.82
N GLN A 121 8.25 11.87 -3.82
CA GLN A 121 8.91 10.57 -3.87
C GLN A 121 9.19 10.09 -5.30
N ASN A 122 8.90 10.91 -6.33
CA ASN A 122 9.03 10.54 -7.75
C ASN A 122 8.28 9.23 -8.08
N ALA A 123 7.04 9.11 -7.62
CA ALA A 123 6.19 7.96 -7.87
C ALA A 123 6.07 7.67 -9.38
N SER A 124 5.96 6.39 -9.74
CA SER A 124 5.86 5.96 -11.13
C SER A 124 4.61 6.51 -11.83
N ALA A 125 4.62 6.46 -13.17
CA ALA A 125 3.46 6.85 -13.97
C ALA A 125 2.22 6.03 -13.64
N ASP A 126 2.39 4.74 -13.32
CA ASP A 126 1.30 3.83 -12.97
C ASP A 126 0.70 4.17 -11.60
N ILE A 127 1.53 4.50 -10.60
CA ILE A 127 1.07 5.02 -9.30
C ILE A 127 0.29 6.32 -9.50
N MET A 128 0.81 7.26 -10.29
CA MET A 128 0.14 8.54 -10.55
C MET A 128 -1.19 8.37 -11.29
N ALA A 129 -1.28 7.44 -12.24
CA ALA A 129 -2.52 7.13 -12.94
C ALA A 129 -3.59 6.56 -11.99
N ARG A 130 -3.22 5.64 -11.09
CA ARG A 130 -4.12 5.10 -10.07
C ARG A 130 -4.54 6.15 -9.05
N PHE A 131 -3.63 7.05 -8.68
CA PHE A 131 -3.96 8.18 -7.81
C PHE A 131 -4.97 9.12 -8.47
N GLN A 132 -4.83 9.44 -9.75
CA GLN A 132 -5.80 10.25 -10.49
C GLN A 132 -7.17 9.57 -10.57
N ALA A 133 -7.22 8.26 -10.79
CA ALA A 133 -8.45 7.49 -10.77
C ALA A 133 -9.12 7.52 -9.38
N LEU A 134 -8.35 7.37 -8.31
CA LEU A 134 -8.84 7.52 -6.93
C LEU A 134 -9.38 8.93 -6.70
N GLN A 135 -8.67 9.97 -7.13
CA GLN A 135 -9.08 11.36 -7.00
C GLN A 135 -10.43 11.61 -7.71
N ALA A 136 -10.59 11.10 -8.92
CA ALA A 136 -11.85 11.21 -9.66
C ALA A 136 -13.01 10.48 -8.95
N THR A 137 -12.74 9.34 -8.31
CA THR A 137 -13.74 8.58 -7.57
C THR A 137 -14.17 9.27 -6.27
N VAL A 138 -13.25 9.98 -5.61
CA VAL A 138 -13.53 10.72 -4.35
C VAL A 138 -14.29 12.01 -4.60
N GLN A 139 -14.17 12.60 -5.79
CA GLN A 139 -14.93 13.79 -6.14
C GLN A 139 -16.45 13.53 -6.12
N GLY A 140 -17.22 14.46 -5.54
CA GLY A 140 -18.69 14.34 -5.47
C GLY A 140 -19.20 13.42 -4.38
N MET A 141 -18.45 13.24 -3.29
CA MET A 141 -18.89 12.52 -2.09
C MET A 141 -19.42 13.44 -0.98
N ASP A 142 -19.84 14.65 -1.32
CA ASP A 142 -20.49 15.58 -0.40
C ASP A 142 -21.98 15.24 -0.19
N SER A 143 -22.62 15.91 0.77
CA SER A 143 -24.01 15.66 1.10
C SER A 143 -24.95 16.00 -0.05
N GLU A 144 -24.65 17.02 -0.87
CA GLU A 144 -25.47 17.43 -2.00
C GLU A 144 -25.45 16.36 -3.10
N ALA A 145 -24.28 15.87 -3.49
CA ALA A 145 -24.16 14.79 -4.46
C ALA A 145 -24.81 13.49 -3.98
N LEU A 146 -24.76 13.20 -2.68
CA LEU A 146 -25.38 12.02 -2.09
C LEU A 146 -26.91 12.14 -1.92
N ARG A 147 -27.49 13.36 -1.98
CA ARG A 147 -28.97 13.55 -1.92
C ARG A 147 -29.68 12.92 -3.11
N THR A 148 -29.07 13.03 -4.29
CA THR A 148 -29.64 12.58 -5.57
C THR A 148 -29.52 11.09 -5.81
N VAL A 149 -28.69 10.37 -5.03
CA VAL A 149 -28.50 8.93 -5.16
C VAL A 149 -29.10 8.18 -3.98
N GLY A 150 -29.59 6.97 -4.24
CA GLY A 150 -29.99 6.06 -3.17
C GLY A 150 -28.80 5.74 -2.27
N TRP A 151 -29.05 5.49 -0.99
CA TRP A 151 -27.95 5.02 -0.13
C TRP A 151 -27.52 3.62 -0.53
N TRP A 152 -28.48 2.78 -0.88
CA TRP A 152 -28.24 1.38 -1.15
C TRP A 152 -28.80 0.96 -2.50
N PRO A 153 -28.00 0.38 -3.43
CA PRO A 153 -26.52 0.19 -3.32
C PRO A 153 -25.70 1.45 -3.66
N ASP A 154 -26.26 2.44 -4.35
CA ASP A 154 -25.51 3.48 -5.09
C ASP A 154 -24.60 4.36 -4.22
N GLY A 155 -25.12 4.93 -3.12
CA GLY A 155 -24.31 5.78 -2.24
C GLY A 155 -23.22 4.97 -1.51
N TYR A 156 -23.53 3.74 -1.13
CA TYR A 156 -22.58 2.82 -0.51
C TYR A 156 -21.49 2.38 -1.49
N ASP A 157 -21.87 2.08 -2.73
CA ASP A 157 -20.94 1.62 -3.75
C ASP A 157 -19.90 2.67 -4.15
N ARG A 158 -20.28 3.97 -4.09
CA ARG A 158 -19.30 5.06 -4.31
C ARG A 158 -18.13 5.01 -3.32
N PHE A 159 -18.43 4.88 -2.02
CA PHE A 159 -17.39 4.74 -0.99
C PHE A 159 -16.61 3.45 -1.13
N THR A 160 -17.29 2.37 -1.46
CA THR A 160 -16.64 1.07 -1.70
C THR A 160 -15.69 1.13 -2.89
N SER A 161 -16.09 1.79 -3.97
CA SER A 161 -15.26 2.00 -5.16
C SER A 161 -14.03 2.84 -4.85
N ALA A 162 -14.16 3.91 -4.05
CA ALA A 162 -13.05 4.73 -3.62
C ALA A 162 -12.05 3.94 -2.75
N LEU A 163 -12.54 3.15 -1.80
CA LEU A 163 -11.69 2.30 -0.94
C LEU A 163 -11.03 1.17 -1.74
N THR A 164 -11.71 0.63 -2.76
CA THR A 164 -11.12 -0.34 -3.69
C THR A 164 -10.02 0.30 -4.54
N ALA A 165 -10.24 1.52 -5.04
CA ALA A 165 -9.23 2.27 -5.79
C ALA A 165 -8.01 2.60 -4.91
N LEU A 166 -8.25 2.96 -3.63
CA LEU A 166 -7.19 3.18 -2.66
C LEU A 166 -6.37 1.89 -2.42
N GLN A 167 -7.03 0.75 -2.25
CA GLN A 167 -6.35 -0.53 -2.09
C GLN A 167 -5.52 -0.89 -3.34
N SER A 168 -6.06 -0.67 -4.53
CA SER A 168 -5.32 -0.86 -5.79
C SER A 168 -4.08 0.04 -5.90
N LEU A 169 -4.16 1.29 -5.39
CA LEU A 169 -3.01 2.20 -5.31
C LEU A 169 -1.98 1.69 -4.29
N ARG A 170 -2.42 1.19 -3.14
CA ARG A 170 -1.57 0.57 -2.10
C ARG A 170 -0.76 -0.60 -2.67
N GLU A 171 -1.41 -1.50 -3.38
CA GLU A 171 -0.78 -2.65 -4.01
C GLU A 171 0.26 -2.23 -5.06
N GLN A 172 -0.05 -1.22 -5.88
CA GLN A 172 0.89 -0.70 -6.87
C GLN A 172 2.12 -0.07 -6.22
N ILE A 173 1.94 0.72 -5.16
CA ILE A 173 3.07 1.28 -4.40
C ILE A 173 3.95 0.16 -3.86
N ALA A 174 3.36 -0.85 -3.23
CA ALA A 174 4.12 -1.98 -2.66
C ALA A 174 4.89 -2.77 -3.73
N MET A 175 4.34 -2.90 -4.94
CA MET A 175 5.03 -3.52 -6.09
C MET A 175 6.18 -2.66 -6.60
N ASP A 176 5.93 -1.40 -6.92
CA ASP A 176 6.91 -0.51 -7.57
C ASP A 176 8.08 -0.15 -6.67
N THR A 177 7.86 -0.11 -5.36
CA THR A 177 8.90 0.19 -4.37
C THR A 177 9.64 -1.05 -3.87
N GLY A 178 9.28 -2.24 -4.36
CA GLY A 178 9.95 -3.49 -4.03
C GLY A 178 9.54 -4.11 -2.69
N LEU A 179 8.63 -3.48 -1.94
CA LEU A 179 8.21 -3.94 -0.61
C LEU A 179 7.66 -5.37 -0.58
N ILE A 180 7.09 -5.84 -1.68
CA ILE A 180 6.57 -7.22 -1.78
C ILE A 180 7.63 -8.24 -2.25
N PHE A 181 8.82 -7.80 -2.64
CA PHE A 181 9.86 -8.66 -3.18
C PHE A 181 10.98 -8.94 -2.19
N ASP A 182 10.73 -8.77 -0.89
CA ASP A 182 11.71 -9.07 0.14
C ASP A 182 12.07 -10.57 0.11
N PRO A 183 13.36 -10.93 0.01
CA PRO A 183 13.80 -12.32 -0.03
C PRO A 183 13.63 -13.05 1.31
N TRP A 184 13.40 -12.32 2.40
CA TRP A 184 13.20 -12.89 3.72
C TRP A 184 11.71 -13.17 3.97
N LEU A 185 11.40 -14.41 4.32
CA LEU A 185 10.01 -14.84 4.53
C LEU A 185 9.30 -14.00 5.60
N GLU A 186 10.01 -13.62 6.65
CA GLU A 186 9.49 -12.84 7.76
C GLU A 186 9.09 -11.44 7.31
N SER A 187 9.94 -10.75 6.58
CA SER A 187 9.65 -9.42 6.02
C SER A 187 8.53 -9.49 4.99
N TYR A 188 8.56 -10.49 4.11
CA TYR A 188 7.48 -10.73 3.15
C TYR A 188 6.12 -10.92 3.85
N LEU A 189 6.05 -11.77 4.88
CA LEU A 189 4.82 -12.00 5.64
C LEU A 189 4.36 -10.72 6.35
N LEU A 190 5.29 -9.98 6.95
CA LEU A 190 4.97 -8.71 7.61
C LEU A 190 4.41 -7.69 6.61
N MET A 191 5.02 -7.58 5.44
CA MET A 191 4.56 -6.69 4.38
C MET A 191 3.19 -7.13 3.84
N GLN A 192 2.96 -8.42 3.61
CA GLN A 192 1.67 -8.94 3.21
C GLN A 192 0.57 -8.65 4.24
N VAL A 193 0.87 -8.83 5.53
CA VAL A 193 -0.06 -8.50 6.61
C VAL A 193 -0.39 -7.01 6.61
N SER A 194 0.62 -6.14 6.55
CA SER A 194 0.43 -4.70 6.69
C SER A 194 -0.18 -4.04 5.44
N THR A 195 0.13 -4.53 4.25
CA THR A 195 -0.34 -3.90 2.99
C THR A 195 -1.64 -4.48 2.45
N GLN A 196 -1.98 -5.73 2.80
CA GLN A 196 -3.16 -6.41 2.26
C GLN A 196 -4.11 -6.88 3.34
N GLN A 197 -3.66 -7.72 4.29
CA GLN A 197 -4.58 -8.41 5.21
C GLN A 197 -5.22 -7.48 6.23
N VAL A 198 -4.44 -6.59 6.84
CA VAL A 198 -4.96 -5.62 7.83
C VAL A 198 -5.87 -4.59 7.17
N PRO A 199 -5.52 -3.93 6.05
CA PRO A 199 -6.43 -3.03 5.35
C PRO A 199 -7.72 -3.69 4.89
N ASP A 200 -7.68 -4.91 4.34
CA ASP A 200 -8.88 -5.65 3.95
C ASP A 200 -9.79 -5.97 5.16
N LEU A 201 -9.21 -6.36 6.29
CA LEU A 201 -9.97 -6.58 7.52
C LEU A 201 -10.62 -5.29 8.02
N ILE A 202 -9.90 -4.17 8.04
CA ILE A 202 -10.40 -2.85 8.44
C ILE A 202 -11.56 -2.44 7.52
N GLU A 203 -11.41 -2.64 6.21
CA GLU A 203 -12.46 -2.32 5.23
C GLU A 203 -13.73 -3.16 5.47
N ARG A 204 -13.61 -4.45 5.71
CA ARG A 204 -14.76 -5.33 6.02
C ARG A 204 -15.48 -4.93 7.31
N ILE A 205 -14.71 -4.60 8.36
CA ILE A 205 -15.26 -4.07 9.61
C ILE A 205 -15.96 -2.73 9.36
N GLY A 206 -15.36 -1.83 8.58
CA GLY A 206 -15.95 -0.55 8.20
C GLY A 206 -17.27 -0.70 7.43
N ARG A 207 -17.36 -1.66 6.49
CA ARG A 207 -18.61 -2.01 5.81
C ARG A 207 -19.68 -2.48 6.79
N MET A 208 -19.31 -3.39 7.68
CA MET A 208 -20.20 -3.92 8.70
C MET A 208 -20.73 -2.80 9.60
N ALA A 209 -19.86 -1.87 10.01
CA ALA A 209 -20.24 -0.71 10.81
C ALA A 209 -21.21 0.21 10.07
N SER A 210 -21.00 0.45 8.77
CA SER A 210 -21.91 1.28 7.94
C SER A 210 -23.30 0.68 7.83
N VAL A 211 -23.40 -0.63 7.56
CA VAL A 211 -24.68 -1.34 7.48
C VAL A 211 -25.39 -1.33 8.83
N GLY A 212 -24.64 -1.59 9.92
CA GLY A 212 -25.19 -1.56 11.28
C GLY A 212 -25.70 -0.18 11.68
N GLN A 213 -24.93 0.87 11.43
CA GLN A 213 -25.33 2.25 11.74
C GLN A 213 -26.57 2.69 10.95
N SER A 214 -26.63 2.37 9.66
CA SER A 214 -27.81 2.63 8.83
C SER A 214 -29.06 1.94 9.39
N SER A 215 -28.93 0.67 9.77
CA SER A 215 -30.04 -0.11 10.33
C SER A 215 -30.50 0.39 11.70
N VAL A 216 -29.58 0.82 12.56
CA VAL A 216 -29.90 1.38 13.88
C VAL A 216 -30.63 2.72 13.75
N VAL A 217 -30.15 3.61 12.89
CA VAL A 217 -30.77 4.94 12.70
C VAL A 217 -32.14 4.83 12.04
N SER A 218 -32.29 3.95 11.04
CA SER A 218 -33.59 3.74 10.37
C SER A 218 -34.60 2.95 11.21
N GLY A 219 -34.16 2.33 12.29
CA GLY A 219 -35.02 1.40 13.05
C GLY A 219 -35.39 0.14 12.26
N GLN A 220 -34.86 -0.03 11.05
CA GLN A 220 -35.19 -1.12 10.15
C GLN A 220 -33.99 -2.00 9.87
N PHE A 221 -34.14 -3.28 10.10
CA PHE A 221 -33.14 -4.27 9.77
C PHE A 221 -33.67 -5.19 8.66
N SER A 222 -33.51 -4.74 7.42
CA SER A 222 -34.04 -5.42 6.25
C SER A 222 -33.42 -6.80 6.07
N LEU A 223 -34.06 -7.68 5.30
CA LEU A 223 -33.49 -8.99 4.94
C LEU A 223 -32.13 -8.85 4.26
N GLN A 224 -32.01 -7.86 3.38
CA GLN A 224 -30.75 -7.56 2.66
C GLN A 224 -29.65 -7.14 3.65
N SER A 225 -29.92 -6.26 4.59
CA SER A 225 -28.97 -5.86 5.64
C SER A 225 -28.52 -7.07 6.49
N ARG A 226 -29.46 -7.97 6.82
CA ARG A 226 -29.16 -9.20 7.59
C ARG A 226 -28.24 -10.15 6.81
N LEU A 227 -28.53 -10.37 5.54
CA LEU A 227 -27.70 -11.24 4.68
C LEU A 227 -26.31 -10.68 4.52
N GLN A 228 -26.18 -9.37 4.30
CA GLN A 228 -24.89 -8.71 4.16
C GLN A 228 -24.09 -8.72 5.46
N MET A 229 -24.72 -8.44 6.61
CA MET A 229 -24.05 -8.54 7.91
C MET A 229 -23.53 -9.96 8.18
N ARG A 230 -24.31 -10.98 7.79
CA ARG A 230 -23.90 -12.38 7.91
C ARG A 230 -22.70 -12.70 7.03
N ASP A 231 -22.71 -12.27 5.76
CA ASP A 231 -21.59 -12.44 4.82
C ASP A 231 -20.34 -11.73 5.33
N LEU A 232 -20.45 -10.45 5.72
CA LEU A 232 -19.33 -9.68 6.25
C LEU A 232 -18.74 -10.32 7.53
N ARG A 233 -19.61 -10.82 8.43
CA ARG A 233 -19.16 -11.51 9.64
C ARG A 233 -18.33 -12.75 9.31
N SER A 234 -18.76 -13.55 8.33
CA SER A 234 -18.00 -14.72 7.87
C SER A 234 -16.63 -14.31 7.32
N ARG A 235 -16.61 -13.31 6.41
CA ARG A 235 -15.38 -12.82 5.79
C ARG A 235 -14.41 -12.18 6.79
N ILE A 236 -14.93 -11.51 7.83
CA ILE A 236 -14.12 -10.99 8.94
C ILE A 236 -13.50 -12.15 9.73
N GLY A 237 -14.27 -13.22 9.97
CA GLY A 237 -13.76 -14.44 10.60
C GLY A 237 -12.61 -15.06 9.82
N ASP A 238 -12.78 -15.22 8.50
CA ASP A 238 -11.75 -15.78 7.62
C ASP A 238 -10.49 -14.90 7.59
N ALA A 239 -10.65 -13.58 7.50
CA ALA A 239 -9.52 -12.63 7.52
C ALA A 239 -8.77 -12.66 8.86
N ARG A 240 -9.49 -12.71 9.99
CA ARG A 240 -8.89 -12.88 11.32
C ARG A 240 -8.06 -14.16 11.39
N ASP A 241 -8.61 -15.27 10.90
CA ASP A 241 -7.92 -16.56 10.95
C ASP A 241 -6.67 -16.60 10.09
N GLN A 242 -6.66 -15.87 8.95
CA GLN A 242 -5.47 -15.65 8.14
C GLN A 242 -4.40 -14.84 8.88
N LEU A 243 -4.79 -13.75 9.58
CA LEU A 243 -3.88 -12.95 10.40
C LEU A 243 -3.28 -13.76 11.55
N VAL A 244 -4.08 -14.59 12.21
CA VAL A 244 -3.59 -15.47 13.30
C VAL A 244 -2.57 -16.48 12.75
N LYS A 245 -2.81 -17.05 11.58
CA LYS A 245 -1.85 -17.96 10.92
C LYS A 245 -0.56 -17.24 10.54
N ALA A 246 -0.63 -16.04 10.00
CA ALA A 246 0.55 -15.25 9.66
C ALA A 246 1.36 -14.87 10.91
N ALA A 247 0.68 -14.44 11.99
CA ALA A 247 1.32 -14.13 13.26
C ALA A 247 2.00 -15.36 13.88
N ALA A 248 1.36 -16.53 13.82
CA ALA A 248 1.96 -17.78 14.30
C ALA A 248 3.20 -18.17 13.47
N ALA A 249 3.17 -17.96 12.15
CA ALA A 249 4.32 -18.23 11.30
C ALA A 249 5.52 -17.30 11.63
N LEU A 250 5.27 -16.04 11.97
CA LEU A 250 6.30 -15.09 12.42
C LEU A 250 6.92 -15.45 13.76
N GLN A 251 6.15 -16.05 14.69
CA GLN A 251 6.64 -16.44 16.01
C GLN A 251 7.53 -17.68 15.98
N THR A 252 7.38 -18.56 14.98
CA THR A 252 8.12 -19.84 14.91
C THR A 252 9.54 -19.70 14.38
N LYS A 253 9.89 -18.55 13.80
CA LYS A 253 11.24 -18.29 13.29
C LYS A 253 11.78 -17.04 13.98
N PRO A 254 12.75 -17.20 14.95
CA PRO A 254 13.42 -16.04 15.51
C PRO A 254 14.17 -15.29 14.39
N TYR A 255 14.04 -13.96 14.39
CA TYR A 255 14.85 -13.08 13.54
C TYR A 255 16.30 -13.51 13.63
N PRO A 256 17.01 -13.70 12.52
CA PRO A 256 18.46 -13.80 12.57
C PRO A 256 18.98 -12.45 13.06
N GLY A 257 19.47 -12.41 14.33
CA GLY A 257 20.07 -11.23 14.95
C GLY A 257 21.37 -10.81 14.27
#